data_59829f6975f925d6deec320863069ded
#
_entry.id   59829f6975f925d6deec320863069ded
#
_cell.length_a   1.000
_cell.length_b   1.000
_cell.length_c   1.000
_cell.angle_alpha   90.00
_cell.angle_beta   90.00
_cell.angle_gamma   90.00
#
_symmetry.space_group_name_H-M   'P 1'
#
loop_
_entity.id
_entity.type
_entity.pdbx_description
1 polymer ?
#
loop_
_entity_poly.entity_id
_entity_poly.type
_entity_poly.pdbx_seq_one_letter_code
_entity_poly.pdbx_strand_id
1 'polypeptide(L)'
;MTSGFDALLAILEDESQPLPLSRMPELSDLDVGRMTGLRRAWGNLSPGRRIRLLEILGKLANDHLELIFERINRFALGDAEADVRRLAIENLWECEDPDLVPPLLAALAQDPDPEVRAAAATALGRFVLMGESEDLPAALMRQIEDGLLRAASDDSAQDVGCCSMESLGFSSREEVPP
;
A
#
# COMPACT_ATOMS: atom_id res chain seq x y z
N MET A 1 9.23 -4.73 -33.56
CA MET A 1 9.30 -3.34 -33.04
C MET A 1 8.94 -3.40 -31.58
N THR A 2 9.89 -3.17 -30.70
CA THR A 2 9.65 -3.11 -29.24
C THR A 2 8.70 -1.95 -28.95
N SER A 3 7.63 -2.20 -28.21
CA SER A 3 6.70 -1.16 -27.76
C SER A 3 7.47 -0.12 -26.94
N GLY A 4 7.04 1.16 -26.97
CA GLY A 4 7.64 2.19 -26.11
C GLY A 4 7.64 1.78 -24.62
N PHE A 5 6.60 1.06 -24.19
CA PHE A 5 6.50 0.51 -22.83
C PHE A 5 7.54 -0.59 -22.56
N ASP A 6 7.79 -1.50 -23.52
CA ASP A 6 8.84 -2.52 -23.34
C ASP A 6 10.23 -1.89 -23.20
N ALA A 7 10.47 -0.78 -23.92
CA ALA A 7 11.72 -0.01 -23.76
C ALA A 7 11.83 0.63 -22.37
N LEU A 8 10.70 1.09 -21.77
CA LEU A 8 10.69 1.56 -20.39
C LEU A 8 11.04 0.42 -19.42
N LEU A 9 10.41 -0.76 -19.57
CA LEU A 9 10.70 -1.90 -18.71
C LEU A 9 12.18 -2.30 -18.77
N ALA A 10 12.78 -2.32 -19.96
CA ALA A 10 14.21 -2.60 -20.12
C ALA A 10 15.11 -1.58 -19.37
N ILE A 11 14.72 -0.29 -19.36
CA ILE A 11 15.44 0.72 -18.57
C ILE A 11 15.24 0.50 -17.06
N LEU A 12 14.03 0.09 -16.63
CA LEU A 12 13.80 -0.24 -15.22
C LEU A 12 14.70 -1.41 -14.75
N GLU A 13 14.92 -2.40 -15.61
CA GLU A 13 15.79 -3.56 -15.32
C GLU A 13 17.29 -3.24 -15.37
N ASP A 14 17.69 -2.15 -16.02
CA ASP A 14 19.10 -1.76 -16.15
C ASP A 14 19.59 -1.02 -14.90
N GLU A 15 20.20 -1.74 -13.97
CA GLU A 15 20.74 -1.19 -12.71
C GLU A 15 21.90 -0.19 -12.93
N SER A 16 22.50 -0.15 -14.12
CA SER A 16 23.59 0.79 -14.43
C SER A 16 23.09 2.20 -14.72
N GLN A 17 21.79 2.37 -14.96
CA GLN A 17 21.17 3.64 -15.28
C GLN A 17 20.22 4.14 -14.16
N PRO A 18 20.10 5.45 -13.97
CA PRO A 18 19.09 6.00 -13.06
C PRO A 18 17.67 5.73 -13.61
N LEU A 19 16.68 5.70 -12.72
CA LEU A 19 15.27 5.61 -13.12
C LEU A 19 14.88 6.83 -13.98
N PRO A 20 14.21 6.63 -15.13
CA PRO A 20 13.89 7.70 -16.08
C PRO A 20 12.68 8.50 -15.61
N LEU A 21 12.87 9.49 -14.73
CA LEU A 21 11.80 10.26 -14.08
C LEU A 21 10.74 10.81 -15.05
N SER A 22 11.18 11.29 -16.21
CA SER A 22 10.28 11.84 -17.25
C SER A 22 9.34 10.79 -17.86
N ARG A 23 9.65 9.50 -17.69
CA ARG A 23 8.86 8.39 -18.21
C ARG A 23 8.00 7.69 -17.16
N MET A 24 8.17 8.01 -15.86
CA MET A 24 7.39 7.40 -14.78
C MET A 24 5.87 7.57 -14.96
N PRO A 25 5.35 8.69 -15.51
CA PRO A 25 3.92 8.81 -15.82
C PRO A 25 3.38 7.72 -16.78
N GLU A 26 4.22 7.05 -17.58
CA GLU A 26 3.81 5.92 -18.42
C GLU A 26 3.38 4.69 -17.61
N LEU A 27 3.71 4.66 -16.31
CA LEU A 27 3.30 3.64 -15.34
C LEU A 27 1.93 3.93 -14.69
N SER A 28 1.32 5.07 -15.00
CA SER A 28 -0.01 5.42 -14.50
C SER A 28 -1.08 4.58 -15.19
N ASP A 29 -2.09 4.17 -14.42
CA ASP A 29 -3.29 3.44 -14.87
C ASP A 29 -2.99 2.30 -15.86
N LEU A 30 -2.07 1.42 -15.49
CA LEU A 30 -1.65 0.30 -16.34
C LEU A 30 -2.83 -0.64 -16.64
N ASP A 31 -3.02 -0.97 -17.93
CA ASP A 31 -3.90 -2.06 -18.33
C ASP A 31 -3.34 -3.44 -17.93
N VAL A 32 -4.14 -4.50 -18.10
CA VAL A 32 -3.77 -5.87 -17.72
C VAL A 32 -2.51 -6.35 -18.45
N GLY A 33 -2.34 -5.98 -19.72
CA GLY A 33 -1.19 -6.40 -20.53
C GLY A 33 0.10 -5.74 -20.05
N ARG A 34 0.07 -4.43 -19.85
CA ARG A 34 1.22 -3.65 -19.33
C ARG A 34 1.56 -4.08 -17.90
N MET A 35 0.54 -4.29 -17.04
CA MET A 35 0.77 -4.80 -15.69
C MET A 35 1.44 -6.18 -15.69
N THR A 36 1.08 -7.07 -16.63
CA THR A 36 1.75 -8.36 -16.81
C THR A 36 3.22 -8.19 -17.19
N GLY A 37 3.53 -7.25 -18.07
CA GLY A 37 4.90 -6.90 -18.44
C GLY A 37 5.70 -6.38 -17.23
N LEU A 38 5.11 -5.45 -16.47
CA LEU A 38 5.73 -4.89 -15.26
C LEU A 38 6.00 -5.98 -14.20
N ARG A 39 5.05 -6.88 -13.95
CA ARG A 39 5.23 -8.00 -12.99
C ARG A 39 6.42 -8.87 -13.35
N ARG A 40 6.66 -9.13 -14.65
CA ARG A 40 7.82 -9.89 -15.10
C ARG A 40 9.11 -9.10 -14.84
N ALA A 41 9.16 -7.82 -15.23
CA ALA A 41 10.31 -6.96 -14.99
C ALA A 41 10.61 -6.81 -13.49
N TRP A 42 9.57 -6.69 -12.65
CA TRP A 42 9.69 -6.54 -11.19
C TRP A 42 10.53 -7.63 -10.54
N GLY A 43 10.38 -8.88 -10.98
CA GLY A 43 11.17 -10.01 -10.49
C GLY A 43 12.67 -9.89 -10.76
N ASN A 44 13.07 -9.06 -11.74
CA ASN A 44 14.47 -8.81 -12.11
C ASN A 44 15.05 -7.55 -11.43
N LEU A 45 14.19 -6.72 -10.79
CA LEU A 45 14.65 -5.53 -10.07
C LEU A 45 15.26 -5.91 -8.72
N SER A 46 16.37 -5.26 -8.36
CA SER A 46 16.87 -5.35 -6.99
C SER A 46 15.88 -4.74 -5.99
N PRO A 47 15.92 -5.15 -4.70
CA PRO A 47 15.12 -4.54 -3.65
C PRO A 47 15.23 -3.02 -3.62
N GLY A 48 16.46 -2.49 -3.65
CA GLY A 48 16.69 -1.06 -3.66
C GLY A 48 16.07 -0.34 -4.87
N ARG A 49 16.04 -1.02 -6.02
CA ARG A 49 15.41 -0.47 -7.23
C ARG A 49 13.88 -0.41 -7.11
N ARG A 50 13.26 -1.45 -6.52
CA ARG A 50 11.82 -1.49 -6.24
C ARG A 50 11.41 -0.41 -5.25
N ILE A 51 12.16 -0.28 -4.15
CA ILE A 51 11.97 0.79 -3.15
C ILE A 51 12.02 2.15 -3.84
N ARG A 52 13.11 2.42 -4.57
CA ARG A 52 13.27 3.70 -5.26
C ARG A 52 12.17 4.00 -6.27
N LEU A 53 11.69 2.97 -6.96
CA LEU A 53 10.56 3.11 -7.89
C LEU A 53 9.28 3.53 -7.14
N LEU A 54 8.92 2.85 -6.05
CA LEU A 54 7.73 3.20 -5.26
C LEU A 54 7.82 4.59 -4.62
N GLU A 55 8.99 5.00 -4.12
CA GLU A 55 9.21 6.37 -3.63
C GLU A 55 8.90 7.43 -4.70
N ILE A 56 9.39 7.18 -5.93
CA ILE A 56 9.14 8.10 -7.05
C ILE A 56 7.66 8.12 -7.42
N LEU A 57 7.01 6.95 -7.50
CA LEU A 57 5.59 6.87 -7.85
C LEU A 57 4.70 7.52 -6.79
N GLY A 58 5.00 7.32 -5.50
CA GLY A 58 4.27 7.97 -4.40
C GLY A 58 4.41 9.49 -4.46
N LYS A 59 5.64 9.99 -4.68
CA LYS A 59 5.85 11.43 -4.85
C LYS A 59 5.11 11.99 -6.06
N LEU A 60 5.14 11.29 -7.20
CA LEU A 60 4.42 11.73 -8.40
C LEU A 60 2.91 11.75 -8.19
N ALA A 61 2.33 10.76 -7.49
CA ALA A 61 0.91 10.75 -7.16
C ALA A 61 0.51 11.96 -6.30
N ASN A 62 1.34 12.32 -5.31
CA ASN A 62 1.10 13.49 -4.46
C ASN A 62 1.22 14.83 -5.22
N ASP A 63 2.17 14.91 -6.17
CA ASP A 63 2.39 16.13 -6.96
C ASP A 63 1.41 16.26 -8.14
N HIS A 64 0.77 15.16 -8.59
CA HIS A 64 -0.03 15.04 -9.79
C HIS A 64 -1.23 14.13 -9.58
N LEU A 65 -2.38 14.71 -9.20
CA LEU A 65 -3.61 13.97 -8.87
C LEU A 65 -4.19 13.14 -10.03
N GLU A 66 -3.77 13.44 -11.27
CA GLU A 66 -4.17 12.67 -12.46
C GLU A 66 -3.40 11.36 -12.64
N LEU A 67 -2.30 11.14 -11.89
CA LEU A 67 -1.48 9.94 -11.99
C LEU A 67 -1.93 8.88 -10.97
N ILE A 68 -2.29 7.71 -11.48
CA ILE A 68 -2.86 6.61 -10.68
C ILE A 68 -1.92 5.41 -10.72
N PHE A 69 -1.31 5.09 -9.59
CA PHE A 69 -0.38 3.95 -9.45
C PHE A 69 -0.93 2.83 -8.56
N GLU A 70 -2.21 2.83 -8.30
CA GLU A 70 -2.88 1.90 -7.38
C GLU A 70 -2.57 0.43 -7.71
N ARG A 71 -2.68 0.02 -8.98
CA ARG A 71 -2.44 -1.37 -9.39
C ARG A 71 -1.02 -1.85 -9.09
N ILE A 72 -0.04 -0.95 -9.20
CA ILE A 72 1.36 -1.27 -8.88
C ILE A 72 1.52 -1.44 -7.38
N ASN A 73 0.99 -0.51 -6.58
CA ASN A 73 1.07 -0.57 -5.13
C ASN A 73 0.31 -1.79 -4.57
N ARG A 74 -0.89 -2.10 -5.08
CA ARG A 74 -1.61 -3.33 -4.70
C ARG A 74 -0.80 -4.61 -5.01
N PHE A 75 -0.12 -4.65 -6.13
CA PHE A 75 0.77 -5.77 -6.45
C PHE A 75 1.97 -5.83 -5.49
N ALA A 76 2.56 -4.69 -5.15
CA ALA A 76 3.73 -4.59 -4.29
C ALA A 76 3.43 -4.92 -2.81
N LEU A 77 2.16 -4.96 -2.37
CA LEU A 77 1.78 -5.46 -1.04
C LEU A 77 2.24 -6.90 -0.77
N GLY A 78 2.44 -7.69 -1.82
CA GLY A 78 2.93 -9.08 -1.71
C GLY A 78 4.43 -9.23 -1.94
N ASP A 79 5.22 -8.17 -1.92
CA ASP A 79 6.67 -8.24 -2.17
C ASP A 79 7.40 -8.96 -1.03
N ALA A 80 8.53 -9.60 -1.36
CA ALA A 80 9.37 -10.27 -0.38
C ALA A 80 10.02 -9.29 0.62
N GLU A 81 10.30 -8.06 0.17
CA GLU A 81 10.97 -7.04 0.96
C GLU A 81 9.98 -6.22 1.80
N ALA A 82 10.25 -6.10 3.08
CA ALA A 82 9.38 -5.37 4.01
C ALA A 82 9.21 -3.89 3.63
N ASP A 83 10.31 -3.19 3.30
CA ASP A 83 10.27 -1.80 2.90
C ASP A 83 9.43 -1.56 1.64
N VAL A 84 9.43 -2.51 0.70
CA VAL A 84 8.59 -2.44 -0.51
C VAL A 84 7.11 -2.57 -0.12
N ARG A 85 6.75 -3.53 0.75
CA ARG A 85 5.37 -3.69 1.23
C ARG A 85 4.88 -2.47 2.00
N ARG A 86 5.72 -1.94 2.91
CA ARG A 86 5.42 -0.73 3.69
C ARG A 86 5.14 0.47 2.78
N LEU A 87 6.05 0.79 1.86
CA LEU A 87 5.88 1.88 0.90
C LEU A 87 4.62 1.69 0.02
N ALA A 88 4.32 0.45 -0.36
CA ALA A 88 3.12 0.16 -1.12
C ALA A 88 1.83 0.49 -0.34
N ILE A 89 1.80 0.18 0.97
CA ILE A 89 0.69 0.55 1.86
C ILE A 89 0.61 2.07 1.97
N GLU A 90 1.73 2.74 2.25
CA GLU A 90 1.80 4.20 2.38
C GLU A 90 1.33 4.92 1.11
N ASN A 91 1.71 4.43 -0.06
CA ASN A 91 1.30 5.00 -1.35
C ASN A 91 -0.19 4.79 -1.67
N LEU A 92 -0.88 3.90 -0.95
CA LEU A 92 -2.32 3.65 -1.09
C LEU A 92 -3.16 4.49 -0.12
N TRP A 93 -2.58 5.49 0.52
CA TRP A 93 -3.23 6.29 1.56
C TRP A 93 -4.51 7.01 1.12
N GLU A 94 -4.66 7.35 -0.17
CA GLU A 94 -5.88 7.94 -0.74
C GLU A 94 -6.87 6.91 -1.31
N CYS A 95 -6.51 5.63 -1.32
CA CYS A 95 -7.36 4.59 -1.86
C CYS A 95 -8.55 4.32 -0.93
N GLU A 96 -9.76 4.54 -1.43
CA GLU A 96 -11.02 4.33 -0.70
C GLU A 96 -11.72 3.02 -1.09
N ASP A 97 -11.11 2.21 -1.96
CA ASP A 97 -11.69 0.95 -2.40
C ASP A 97 -11.72 -0.08 -1.25
N PRO A 98 -12.92 -0.53 -0.82
CA PRO A 98 -13.07 -1.51 0.25
C PRO A 98 -12.33 -2.84 0.01
N ASP A 99 -12.02 -3.17 -1.24
CA ASP A 99 -11.24 -4.37 -1.58
C ASP A 99 -9.79 -4.29 -1.10
N LEU A 100 -9.33 -3.12 -0.62
CA LEU A 100 -8.03 -2.96 0.03
C LEU A 100 -8.04 -3.43 1.49
N VAL A 101 -9.19 -3.46 2.15
CA VAL A 101 -9.29 -3.81 3.58
C VAL A 101 -8.80 -5.24 3.89
N PRO A 102 -9.20 -6.30 3.15
CA PRO A 102 -8.71 -7.65 3.44
C PRO A 102 -7.18 -7.79 3.38
N PRO A 103 -6.46 -7.30 2.36
CA PRO A 103 -5.00 -7.35 2.36
C PRO A 103 -4.35 -6.52 3.47
N LEU A 104 -4.92 -5.37 3.87
CA LEU A 104 -4.42 -4.59 5.00
C LEU A 104 -4.62 -5.31 6.34
N LEU A 105 -5.77 -5.94 6.56
CA LEU A 105 -6.01 -6.76 7.75
C LEU A 105 -5.07 -7.98 7.81
N ALA A 106 -4.76 -8.59 6.67
CA ALA A 106 -3.79 -9.67 6.59
C ALA A 106 -2.37 -9.17 6.92
N ALA A 107 -1.97 -8.01 6.39
CA ALA A 107 -0.69 -7.38 6.72
C ALA A 107 -0.60 -7.06 8.22
N LEU A 108 -1.61 -6.40 8.79
CA LEU A 108 -1.67 -6.08 10.23
C LEU A 108 -1.52 -7.32 11.12
N ALA A 109 -2.19 -8.41 10.77
CA ALA A 109 -2.22 -9.61 11.62
C ALA A 109 -1.01 -10.54 11.45
N GLN A 110 -0.35 -10.53 10.29
CA GLN A 110 0.56 -11.62 9.91
C GLN A 110 1.90 -11.18 9.33
N ASP A 111 2.08 -9.89 8.99
CA ASP A 111 3.36 -9.47 8.43
C ASP A 111 4.48 -9.65 9.47
N PRO A 112 5.61 -10.28 9.10
CA PRO A 112 6.72 -10.49 10.04
C PRO A 112 7.36 -9.17 10.47
N ASP A 113 7.27 -8.12 9.65
CA ASP A 113 7.89 -6.83 9.91
C ASP A 113 6.93 -5.90 10.66
N PRO A 114 7.32 -5.36 11.83
CA PRO A 114 6.46 -4.48 12.61
C PRO A 114 6.18 -3.14 11.93
N GLU A 115 7.06 -2.61 11.08
CA GLU A 115 6.82 -1.36 10.35
C GLU A 115 5.73 -1.54 9.29
N VAL A 116 5.66 -2.71 8.65
CA VAL A 116 4.57 -3.06 7.74
C VAL A 116 3.26 -3.19 8.48
N ARG A 117 3.25 -3.84 9.66
CA ARG A 117 2.04 -3.94 10.50
C ARG A 117 1.55 -2.56 10.96
N ALA A 118 2.47 -1.68 11.39
CA ALA A 118 2.13 -0.31 11.79
C ALA A 118 1.56 0.52 10.63
N ALA A 119 2.16 0.43 9.44
CA ALA A 119 1.63 1.07 8.24
C ALA A 119 0.23 0.57 7.88
N ALA A 120 -0.01 -0.75 8.01
CA ALA A 120 -1.33 -1.34 7.78
C ALA A 120 -2.37 -0.85 8.80
N ALA A 121 -2.00 -0.73 10.09
CA ALA A 121 -2.86 -0.16 11.12
C ALA A 121 -3.27 1.27 10.77
N THR A 122 -2.31 2.11 10.42
CA THR A 122 -2.54 3.50 10.01
C THR A 122 -3.45 3.60 8.78
N ALA A 123 -3.21 2.78 7.76
CA ALA A 123 -4.04 2.77 6.55
C ALA A 123 -5.49 2.32 6.83
N LEU A 124 -5.70 1.40 7.76
CA LEU A 124 -7.04 0.97 8.19
C LEU A 124 -7.82 2.08 8.91
N GLY A 125 -7.14 3.03 9.57
CA GLY A 125 -7.78 4.17 10.23
C GLY A 125 -8.60 5.03 9.26
N ARG A 126 -8.18 5.14 8.00
CA ARG A 126 -8.97 5.82 6.97
C ARG A 126 -10.33 5.13 6.75
N PHE A 127 -10.33 3.80 6.69
CA PHE A 127 -11.56 3.02 6.53
C PHE A 127 -12.46 3.09 7.77
N VAL A 128 -11.87 3.25 8.97
CA VAL A 128 -12.66 3.54 10.18
C VAL A 128 -13.39 4.86 10.01
N LEU A 129 -12.69 5.91 9.60
CA LEU A 129 -13.29 7.23 9.35
C LEU A 129 -14.38 7.18 8.27
N MET A 130 -14.17 6.43 7.17
CA MET A 130 -15.18 6.22 6.14
C MET A 130 -16.42 5.48 6.69
N GLY A 131 -16.21 4.49 7.54
CA GLY A 131 -17.29 3.72 8.17
C GLY A 131 -18.21 4.56 9.02
N GLU A 132 -17.69 5.59 9.70
CA GLU A 132 -18.49 6.54 10.47
C GLU A 132 -19.40 7.43 9.57
N SER A 133 -19.05 7.57 8.30
CA SER A 133 -19.87 8.27 7.30
C SER A 133 -20.86 7.35 6.57
N GLU A 134 -21.06 6.11 7.03
CA GLU A 134 -21.90 5.08 6.43
C GLU A 134 -21.48 4.64 4.99
N ASP A 135 -20.25 4.95 4.60
CA ASP A 135 -19.71 4.60 3.28
C ASP A 135 -19.17 3.17 3.19
N LEU A 136 -19.18 2.43 4.33
CA LEU A 136 -18.71 1.05 4.41
C LEU A 136 -19.79 0.10 4.99
N PRO A 137 -19.85 -1.16 4.52
CA PRO A 137 -20.70 -2.16 5.14
C PRO A 137 -20.35 -2.37 6.62
N ALA A 138 -21.35 -2.36 7.50
CA ALA A 138 -21.15 -2.53 8.95
C ALA A 138 -20.39 -3.82 9.33
N ALA A 139 -20.48 -4.87 8.52
CA ALA A 139 -19.72 -6.10 8.73
C ALA A 139 -18.22 -5.90 8.47
N LEU A 140 -17.86 -5.13 7.45
CA LEU A 140 -16.48 -4.81 7.12
C LEU A 140 -15.88 -3.88 8.17
N MET A 141 -16.65 -2.86 8.59
CA MET A 141 -16.26 -1.95 9.66
C MET A 141 -15.90 -2.72 10.94
N ARG A 142 -16.76 -3.66 11.38
CA ARG A 142 -16.46 -4.52 12.54
C ARG A 142 -15.20 -5.34 12.37
N GLN A 143 -14.90 -5.85 11.19
CA GLN A 143 -13.66 -6.60 10.94
C GLN A 143 -12.42 -5.72 11.10
N ILE A 144 -12.50 -4.46 10.65
CA ILE A 144 -11.41 -3.48 10.82
C ILE A 144 -11.19 -3.21 12.30
N GLU A 145 -12.24 -2.84 13.02
CA GLU A 145 -12.17 -2.51 14.46
C GLU A 145 -11.66 -3.68 15.29
N ASP A 146 -12.18 -4.89 15.05
CA ASP A 146 -11.72 -6.11 15.76
C ASP A 146 -10.25 -6.41 15.43
N GLY A 147 -9.80 -6.15 14.20
CA GLY A 147 -8.40 -6.30 13.80
C GLY A 147 -7.49 -5.31 14.54
N LEU A 148 -7.87 -4.04 14.56
CA LEU A 148 -7.14 -2.98 15.25
C LEU A 148 -7.13 -3.18 16.77
N LEU A 149 -8.24 -3.56 17.39
CA LEU A 149 -8.31 -3.87 18.83
C LEU A 149 -7.38 -5.01 19.22
N ARG A 150 -7.34 -6.08 18.41
CA ARG A 150 -6.39 -7.18 18.64
C ARG A 150 -4.94 -6.70 18.53
N ALA A 151 -4.60 -5.94 17.50
CA ALA A 151 -3.25 -5.43 17.31
C ALA A 151 -2.84 -4.46 18.43
N ALA A 152 -3.76 -3.60 18.89
CA ALA A 152 -3.53 -2.69 20.02
C ALA A 152 -3.23 -3.44 21.33
N SER A 153 -3.84 -4.62 21.54
CA SER A 153 -3.72 -5.39 22.79
C SER A 153 -2.58 -6.41 22.76
N ASP A 154 -2.36 -7.05 21.62
CA ASP A 154 -1.59 -8.30 21.55
C ASP A 154 -0.27 -8.16 20.78
N ASP A 155 -0.08 -7.09 19.97
CA ASP A 155 1.16 -6.93 19.20
C ASP A 155 2.33 -6.62 20.12
N SER A 156 3.44 -7.32 19.90
CA SER A 156 4.67 -7.15 20.67
C SER A 156 5.41 -5.85 20.37
N ALA A 157 5.13 -5.21 19.23
CA ALA A 157 5.71 -3.94 18.82
C ALA A 157 4.84 -2.78 19.29
N GLN A 158 5.39 -1.92 20.14
CA GLN A 158 4.67 -0.77 20.70
C GLN A 158 4.09 0.15 19.62
N ASP A 159 4.83 0.37 18.53
CA ASP A 159 4.40 1.25 17.46
C ASP A 159 3.14 0.73 16.75
N VAL A 160 3.00 -0.60 16.59
CA VAL A 160 1.79 -1.21 16.04
C VAL A 160 0.59 -0.96 16.95
N GLY A 161 0.79 -1.14 18.26
CA GLY A 161 -0.24 -0.83 19.26
C GLY A 161 -0.67 0.63 19.22
N CYS A 162 0.29 1.57 19.19
CA CYS A 162 0.01 3.00 19.09
C CYS A 162 -0.76 3.36 17.82
N CYS A 163 -0.29 2.93 16.65
CA CYS A 163 -0.97 3.19 15.38
C CYS A 163 -2.38 2.60 15.34
N SER A 164 -2.58 1.42 15.94
CA SER A 164 -3.89 0.77 16.04
C SER A 164 -4.85 1.57 16.92
N MET A 165 -4.39 2.06 18.07
CA MET A 165 -5.20 2.90 18.96
C MET A 165 -5.53 4.26 18.33
N GLU A 166 -4.58 4.91 17.68
CA GLU A 166 -4.82 6.16 16.94
C GLU A 166 -5.90 5.98 15.85
N SER A 167 -5.83 4.88 15.11
CA SER A 167 -6.80 4.54 14.07
C SER A 167 -8.19 4.25 14.63
N LEU A 168 -8.27 3.62 15.80
CA LEU A 168 -9.52 3.38 16.51
C LEU A 168 -10.12 4.65 17.12
N GLY A 169 -9.33 5.70 17.35
CA GLY A 169 -9.81 6.98 17.85
C GLY A 169 -10.85 7.66 16.97
N PHE A 170 -11.04 7.19 15.74
CA PHE A 170 -12.12 7.64 14.84
C PHE A 170 -13.40 6.80 14.96
N SER A 171 -13.40 5.69 15.71
CA SER A 171 -14.57 4.82 15.89
C SER A 171 -15.49 5.32 16.98
N SER A 172 -16.80 5.23 16.74
CA SER A 172 -17.86 5.51 17.76
C SER A 172 -18.27 4.26 18.55
N ARG A 173 -17.61 3.13 18.34
CA ARG A 173 -17.91 1.86 19.00
C ARG A 173 -17.61 1.92 20.51
N GLU A 174 -18.57 1.49 21.34
CA GLU A 174 -18.48 1.57 22.82
C GLU A 174 -17.30 0.77 23.42
N GLU A 175 -16.88 -0.32 22.77
CA GLU A 175 -15.74 -1.15 23.23
C GLU A 175 -14.37 -0.53 22.94
N VAL A 176 -14.31 0.52 22.12
CA VAL A 176 -13.07 1.27 21.87
C VAL A 176 -12.87 2.24 23.03
N PRO A 177 -11.77 2.12 23.81
CA PRO A 177 -11.53 3.05 24.92
C PRO A 177 -11.31 4.47 24.39
N PRO A 178 -11.77 5.48 25.13
CA PRO A 178 -11.64 6.87 24.78
C PRO A 178 -10.17 7.35 24.82
#